data_cabf3812ff15140b67a03fff82725517
#
_entry.id   cabf3812ff15140b67a03fff82725517
#
_cell.length_a   1.000
_cell.length_b   1.000
_cell.length_c   1.000
_cell.angle_alpha   90.00
_cell.angle_beta   90.00
_cell.angle_gamma   90.00
#
_symmetry.space_group_name_H-M   'P 1'
#
loop_
_entity.id
_entity.type
_entity.pdbx_description
1 polymer ?
#
loop_
_entity_poly.entity_id
_entity_poly.type
_entity_poly.pdbx_seq_one_letter_code
_entity_poly.pdbx_strand_id
1 'polypeptide(L)'
;GSVTVEIDGNDPYGSSVDGKLVTNLIVDYGVDGVPGYICEYSSNLRSVRFENSSISSIGLHAFSGCSNLADISFSGMTIGSIGTGAFSGCGSLTSLNIDDVATIGTMGDAAFAWSGLRSTGLDKVVGLCSIPENAYNACSALTDTGLGRNTSITSIGVNAFKNCSRLATTGLESNTTIKTLREGCFSGTNMSGGLTLPLYSKIEELPSRAFYGSKLETVYLGCGHAVLINSTTFPKQYMTVMVPAKMVSQYESGHPKEVWESCNGSLPVPVGKVLQKIKISRDPDKMAYQQGEKISLEGMSVTFQYPHSTMDSDYEALIKEELGEYLTATPCDGDVFDGSMDGEPIQLVYDDGYTRLVAYSKGNLQQAAYEYAKLMPNYYLYPCDANGNLTVEIDEN
;
A
#
# COMPACT_ATOMS: atom_id res chain seq x y z
N GLY A 1 18.93 -39.05 -17.00
CA GLY A 1 17.87 -39.58 -16.13
C GLY A 1 17.67 -38.69 -14.93
N SER A 2 16.57 -38.82 -14.22
CA SER A 2 16.33 -38.11 -12.99
C SER A 2 17.13 -38.73 -11.85
N VAL A 3 17.83 -37.93 -11.08
CA VAL A 3 18.57 -38.37 -9.88
C VAL A 3 17.92 -37.74 -8.68
N THR A 4 17.31 -38.56 -7.83
CA THR A 4 16.74 -38.12 -6.54
C THR A 4 17.75 -38.43 -5.45
N VAL A 5 18.03 -37.46 -4.61
CA VAL A 5 18.88 -37.63 -3.43
C VAL A 5 18.03 -37.25 -2.22
N GLU A 6 18.14 -38.09 -1.20
CA GLU A 6 17.57 -37.84 0.11
C GLU A 6 18.72 -37.54 1.07
N ILE A 7 18.63 -36.43 1.78
CA ILE A 7 19.50 -36.15 2.91
C ILE A 7 18.73 -36.52 4.16
N ASP A 8 19.34 -37.31 5.02
CA ASP A 8 18.77 -37.81 6.27
C ASP A 8 19.70 -37.54 7.47
N GLY A 9 19.26 -37.89 8.67
CA GLY A 9 20.06 -37.72 9.88
C GLY A 9 21.38 -38.53 9.89
N ASN A 10 21.57 -39.55 9.02
CA ASN A 10 22.78 -40.36 8.93
C ASN A 10 23.74 -39.79 7.88
N ASP A 11 23.24 -39.18 6.80
CA ASP A 11 24.04 -38.49 5.80
C ASP A 11 23.45 -37.10 5.49
N PRO A 12 23.56 -36.16 6.42
CA PRO A 12 22.98 -34.80 6.25
C PRO A 12 23.67 -33.97 5.17
N TYR A 13 24.80 -34.47 4.61
CA TYR A 13 25.56 -33.77 3.57
C TYR A 13 25.37 -34.41 2.18
N GLY A 14 24.62 -35.53 2.09
CA GLY A 14 24.48 -36.24 0.82
C GLY A 14 25.84 -36.65 0.20
N SER A 15 26.79 -37.03 1.03
CA SER A 15 28.21 -37.19 0.68
C SER A 15 28.49 -38.23 -0.40
N SER A 16 27.50 -39.06 -0.70
CA SER A 16 27.62 -40.14 -1.71
C SER A 16 27.33 -39.70 -3.15
N VAL A 17 26.82 -38.46 -3.35
CA VAL A 17 26.36 -37.98 -4.68
C VAL A 17 26.93 -36.61 -5.02
N ASP A 18 27.48 -36.48 -6.25
CA ASP A 18 27.82 -35.17 -6.79
C ASP A 18 26.54 -34.30 -6.91
N GLY A 19 26.45 -33.28 -6.09
CA GLY A 19 25.30 -32.37 -6.07
C GLY A 19 24.91 -31.82 -7.45
N LYS A 20 25.87 -31.73 -8.38
CA LYS A 20 25.61 -31.26 -9.76
C LYS A 20 24.80 -32.25 -10.61
N LEU A 21 24.68 -33.50 -10.19
CA LEU A 21 23.88 -34.53 -10.87
C LEU A 21 22.46 -34.61 -10.32
N VAL A 22 22.18 -33.98 -9.15
CA VAL A 22 20.89 -34.06 -8.47
C VAL A 22 19.83 -33.30 -9.26
N THR A 23 18.71 -33.98 -9.49
CA THR A 23 17.50 -33.34 -10.09
C THR A 23 16.41 -33.04 -9.08
N ASN A 24 16.31 -33.87 -8.04
CA ASN A 24 15.36 -33.69 -6.96
C ASN A 24 16.08 -33.92 -5.63
N LEU A 25 15.89 -33.02 -4.67
CA LEU A 25 16.39 -33.16 -3.30
C LEU A 25 15.22 -33.37 -2.36
N ILE A 26 15.32 -34.36 -1.49
CA ILE A 26 14.40 -34.57 -0.37
C ILE A 26 15.16 -34.30 0.92
N VAL A 27 14.59 -33.46 1.77
CA VAL A 27 15.07 -33.19 3.12
C VAL A 27 14.18 -33.95 4.08
N ASP A 28 14.68 -35.03 4.62
CA ASP A 28 13.94 -35.99 5.44
C ASP A 28 13.73 -35.47 6.88
N TYR A 29 12.83 -36.12 7.60
CA TYR A 29 12.45 -35.81 8.99
C TYR A 29 13.62 -35.79 9.98
N GLY A 30 14.69 -36.54 9.72
CA GLY A 30 15.89 -36.60 10.57
C GLY A 30 16.83 -35.39 10.41
N VAL A 31 16.59 -34.52 9.44
CA VAL A 31 17.48 -33.40 9.12
C VAL A 31 16.97 -32.11 9.78
N ASP A 32 17.76 -31.54 10.68
CA ASP A 32 17.44 -30.29 11.35
C ASP A 32 17.65 -29.06 10.46
N GLY A 33 18.50 -29.15 9.42
CA GLY A 33 18.75 -28.03 8.50
C GLY A 33 19.47 -28.45 7.23
N VAL A 34 19.34 -27.64 6.19
CA VAL A 34 20.01 -27.84 4.91
C VAL A 34 21.44 -27.30 4.99
N PRO A 35 22.49 -28.10 4.70
CA PRO A 35 23.87 -27.64 4.74
C PRO A 35 24.15 -26.54 3.70
N GLY A 36 25.16 -25.69 4.01
CA GLY A 36 25.65 -24.72 3.04
C GLY A 36 26.29 -25.40 1.82
N TYR A 37 26.17 -24.78 0.65
CA TYR A 37 26.77 -25.20 -0.63
C TYR A 37 26.35 -26.58 -1.16
N ILE A 38 25.36 -27.23 -0.54
CA ILE A 38 25.01 -28.64 -0.85
C ILE A 38 24.69 -28.89 -2.33
N CYS A 39 24.00 -27.92 -2.96
CA CYS A 39 23.64 -27.96 -4.38
C CYS A 39 24.11 -26.72 -5.14
N GLU A 40 25.16 -26.05 -4.66
CA GLU A 40 25.66 -24.84 -5.32
C GLU A 40 26.01 -25.08 -6.78
N TYR A 41 25.51 -24.24 -7.69
CA TYR A 41 25.63 -24.34 -9.15
C TYR A 41 25.08 -25.64 -9.76
N SER A 42 24.17 -26.33 -9.07
CA SER A 42 23.52 -27.53 -9.58
C SER A 42 22.43 -27.18 -10.60
N SER A 43 22.82 -26.98 -11.85
CA SER A 43 21.89 -26.61 -12.93
C SER A 43 20.87 -27.72 -13.26
N ASN A 44 21.05 -28.95 -12.77
CA ASN A 44 20.11 -30.05 -12.95
C ASN A 44 19.00 -30.05 -11.90
N LEU A 45 19.19 -29.41 -10.75
CA LEU A 45 18.21 -29.39 -9.66
C LEU A 45 16.93 -28.71 -10.11
N ARG A 46 15.79 -29.38 -9.95
CA ARG A 46 14.44 -28.91 -10.35
C ARG A 46 13.52 -28.72 -9.17
N SER A 47 13.64 -29.59 -8.15
CA SER A 47 12.77 -29.55 -6.97
C SER A 47 13.53 -29.80 -5.67
N VAL A 48 13.04 -29.14 -4.62
CA VAL A 48 13.44 -29.42 -3.23
C VAL A 48 12.17 -29.65 -2.44
N ARG A 49 12.07 -30.80 -1.75
CA ARG A 49 10.94 -31.16 -0.91
C ARG A 49 11.40 -31.34 0.52
N PHE A 50 10.71 -30.69 1.43
CA PHE A 50 10.88 -30.84 2.85
C PHE A 50 9.82 -31.82 3.39
N GLU A 51 10.25 -32.84 4.10
CA GLU A 51 9.36 -33.74 4.82
C GLU A 51 9.03 -33.19 6.23
N ASN A 52 9.90 -32.34 6.77
CA ASN A 52 9.70 -31.62 8.03
C ASN A 52 8.91 -30.32 7.81
N SER A 53 8.04 -29.99 8.77
CA SER A 53 7.42 -28.67 8.86
C SER A 53 8.31 -27.65 9.59
N SER A 54 9.44 -28.05 10.14
CA SER A 54 10.38 -27.18 10.85
C SER A 54 11.82 -27.58 10.57
N ILE A 55 12.64 -26.61 10.22
CA ILE A 55 14.09 -26.74 10.05
C ILE A 55 14.81 -25.57 10.70
N SER A 56 16.00 -25.81 11.27
CA SER A 56 16.79 -24.75 11.90
C SER A 56 17.35 -23.78 10.88
N SER A 57 17.79 -24.26 9.70
CA SER A 57 18.37 -23.40 8.69
C SER A 57 18.37 -24.00 7.29
N ILE A 58 18.36 -23.08 6.29
CA ILE A 58 18.85 -23.35 4.94
C ILE A 58 20.21 -22.65 4.84
N GLY A 59 21.27 -23.40 4.62
CA GLY A 59 22.64 -22.94 4.77
C GLY A 59 23.09 -21.90 3.73
N LEU A 60 24.27 -21.33 3.98
CA LEU A 60 24.95 -20.39 3.10
C LEU A 60 25.09 -20.99 1.68
N HIS A 61 24.63 -20.25 0.65
CA HIS A 61 24.70 -20.67 -0.77
C HIS A 61 24.14 -22.08 -1.06
N ALA A 62 23.28 -22.63 -0.21
CA ALA A 62 22.82 -24.02 -0.35
C ALA A 62 22.32 -24.39 -1.76
N PHE A 63 21.61 -23.47 -2.41
CA PHE A 63 21.05 -23.64 -3.76
C PHE A 63 21.48 -22.51 -4.70
N SER A 64 22.56 -21.80 -4.38
CA SER A 64 23.05 -20.70 -5.22
C SER A 64 23.37 -21.20 -6.64
N GLY A 65 22.89 -20.49 -7.65
CA GLY A 65 23.09 -20.84 -9.05
C GLY A 65 22.31 -22.07 -9.56
N CYS A 66 21.36 -22.59 -8.79
CA CYS A 66 20.44 -23.64 -9.24
C CYS A 66 19.42 -23.08 -10.24
N SER A 67 19.88 -22.78 -11.46
CA SER A 67 19.12 -22.03 -12.46
C SER A 67 17.81 -22.72 -12.91
N ASN A 68 17.69 -24.04 -12.77
CA ASN A 68 16.50 -24.82 -13.12
C ASN A 68 15.63 -25.19 -11.91
N LEU A 69 16.00 -24.80 -10.69
CA LEU A 69 15.16 -25.00 -9.51
C LEU A 69 13.87 -24.20 -9.67
N ALA A 70 12.75 -24.89 -9.75
CA ALA A 70 11.45 -24.32 -10.00
C ALA A 70 10.43 -24.66 -8.90
N ASP A 71 10.59 -25.80 -8.24
CA ASP A 71 9.63 -26.34 -7.30
C ASP A 71 10.23 -26.42 -5.89
N ILE A 72 9.69 -25.58 -5.01
CA ILE A 72 9.95 -25.55 -3.57
C ILE A 72 8.70 -25.02 -2.87
N SER A 73 8.41 -25.48 -1.65
CA SER A 73 7.31 -24.96 -0.86
C SER A 73 7.76 -24.65 0.56
N PHE A 74 7.41 -23.45 1.02
CA PHE A 74 7.55 -23.01 2.41
C PHE A 74 6.21 -22.94 3.15
N SER A 75 5.15 -23.48 2.53
CA SER A 75 3.79 -23.44 3.10
C SER A 75 3.75 -24.15 4.46
N GLY A 76 3.30 -23.43 5.48
CA GLY A 76 3.20 -23.94 6.85
C GLY A 76 4.54 -24.25 7.54
N MET A 77 5.68 -23.91 6.92
CA MET A 77 7.00 -24.24 7.47
C MET A 77 7.45 -23.23 8.53
N THR A 78 8.23 -23.74 9.48
CA THR A 78 9.07 -22.94 10.39
C THR A 78 10.51 -23.08 9.98
N ILE A 79 11.13 -21.98 9.51
CA ILE A 79 12.53 -21.92 9.09
C ILE A 79 13.26 -20.96 10.02
N GLY A 80 14.20 -21.45 10.83
CA GLY A 80 14.95 -20.61 11.77
C GLY A 80 15.79 -19.57 11.04
N SER A 81 16.49 -19.95 9.97
CA SER A 81 17.25 -19.01 9.14
C SER A 81 17.37 -19.44 7.69
N ILE A 82 17.38 -18.47 6.78
CA ILE A 82 17.79 -18.63 5.39
C ILE A 82 19.16 -17.95 5.24
N GLY A 83 20.16 -18.72 4.81
CA GLY A 83 21.55 -18.27 4.70
C GLY A 83 21.79 -17.24 3.59
N THR A 84 22.92 -16.56 3.66
CA THR A 84 23.37 -15.63 2.63
C THR A 84 23.43 -16.35 1.27
N GLY A 85 22.85 -15.74 0.24
CA GLY A 85 22.85 -16.27 -1.12
C GLY A 85 22.17 -17.62 -1.31
N ALA A 86 21.41 -18.12 -0.33
CA ALA A 86 20.87 -19.48 -0.35
C ALA A 86 20.15 -19.87 -1.65
N PHE A 87 19.42 -18.93 -2.26
CA PHE A 87 18.70 -19.11 -3.53
C PHE A 87 19.13 -18.09 -4.60
N SER A 88 20.31 -17.52 -4.45
CA SER A 88 20.82 -16.54 -5.41
C SER A 88 21.00 -17.20 -6.79
N GLY A 89 20.52 -16.55 -7.84
CA GLY A 89 20.62 -17.07 -9.20
C GLY A 89 19.67 -18.22 -9.56
N CYS A 90 18.67 -18.52 -8.73
CA CYS A 90 17.62 -19.50 -9.03
C CYS A 90 16.62 -18.93 -10.06
N GLY A 91 17.02 -18.79 -11.31
CA GLY A 91 16.26 -18.09 -12.35
C GLY A 91 14.89 -18.70 -12.68
N SER A 92 14.70 -20.01 -12.46
CA SER A 92 13.42 -20.69 -12.66
C SER A 92 12.51 -20.67 -11.43
N LEU A 93 12.99 -20.22 -10.27
CA LEU A 93 12.22 -20.15 -9.03
C LEU A 93 11.27 -18.95 -9.09
N THR A 94 10.01 -19.19 -9.45
CA THR A 94 9.00 -18.13 -9.65
C THR A 94 8.11 -17.89 -8.45
N SER A 95 8.06 -18.83 -7.50
CA SER A 95 7.27 -18.76 -6.26
C SER A 95 7.96 -19.58 -5.17
N LEU A 96 7.73 -19.19 -3.91
CA LEU A 96 8.07 -20.00 -2.73
C LEU A 96 6.89 -20.88 -2.30
N ASN A 97 5.77 -20.87 -3.03
CA ASN A 97 4.56 -21.66 -2.81
C ASN A 97 4.10 -21.62 -1.33
N ILE A 98 3.94 -20.39 -0.79
CA ILE A 98 3.47 -20.18 0.58
C ILE A 98 1.94 -20.04 0.54
N ASP A 99 1.21 -21.16 0.66
CA ASP A 99 -0.26 -21.16 0.75
C ASP A 99 -0.72 -20.89 2.19
N ASP A 100 -0.06 -21.51 3.17
CA ASP A 100 -0.25 -21.27 4.59
C ASP A 100 0.88 -20.42 5.17
N VAL A 101 0.62 -19.77 6.30
CA VAL A 101 1.60 -18.91 6.98
C VAL A 101 2.91 -19.65 7.23
N ALA A 102 4.01 -19.08 6.78
CA ALA A 102 5.36 -19.55 7.07
C ALA A 102 6.02 -18.68 8.15
N THR A 103 6.78 -19.31 9.03
CA THR A 103 7.62 -18.61 10.01
C THR A 103 9.06 -18.61 9.51
N ILE A 104 9.65 -17.42 9.31
CA ILE A 104 11.06 -17.27 8.97
C ILE A 104 11.69 -16.38 10.05
N GLY A 105 12.67 -16.92 10.78
CA GLY A 105 13.32 -16.19 11.87
C GLY A 105 14.27 -15.12 11.32
N THR A 106 15.21 -15.50 10.47
CA THR A 106 16.17 -14.59 9.85
C THR A 106 16.43 -14.92 8.37
N MET A 107 16.89 -13.94 7.63
CA MET A 107 17.31 -14.05 6.24
C MET A 107 18.69 -13.44 6.09
N GLY A 108 19.56 -14.07 5.30
CA GLY A 108 20.89 -13.57 4.98
C GLY A 108 20.90 -12.68 3.73
N ASP A 109 22.01 -11.97 3.54
CA ASP A 109 22.20 -11.09 2.41
C ASP A 109 22.08 -11.85 1.07
N ALA A 110 21.51 -11.18 0.07
CA ALA A 110 21.34 -11.71 -1.28
C ALA A 110 20.62 -13.07 -1.35
N ALA A 111 19.83 -13.46 -0.32
CA ALA A 111 19.22 -14.79 -0.21
C ALA A 111 18.47 -15.22 -1.47
N PHE A 112 17.79 -14.31 -2.16
CA PHE A 112 17.02 -14.55 -3.38
C PHE A 112 17.47 -13.68 -4.56
N ALA A 113 18.65 -13.07 -4.49
CA ALA A 113 19.15 -12.20 -5.57
C ALA A 113 19.19 -12.95 -6.91
N TRP A 114 18.84 -12.28 -8.02
CA TRP A 114 18.76 -12.85 -9.39
C TRP A 114 17.85 -14.07 -9.51
N SER A 115 16.91 -14.28 -8.60
CA SER A 115 15.90 -15.32 -8.73
C SER A 115 14.78 -14.89 -9.69
N GLY A 116 14.01 -15.89 -10.15
CA GLY A 116 12.84 -15.69 -11.02
C GLY A 116 11.57 -15.29 -10.30
N LEU A 117 11.61 -14.99 -9.00
CA LEU A 117 10.44 -14.74 -8.18
C LEU A 117 9.55 -13.64 -8.76
N ARG A 118 8.24 -13.90 -8.81
CA ARG A 118 7.18 -12.94 -9.21
C ARG A 118 6.54 -12.27 -8.00
N SER A 119 6.48 -12.99 -6.89
CA SER A 119 6.10 -12.47 -5.56
C SER A 119 7.09 -13.00 -4.52
N THR A 120 7.36 -12.22 -3.49
CA THR A 120 8.20 -12.64 -2.37
C THR A 120 7.49 -13.60 -1.42
N GLY A 121 6.15 -13.57 -1.38
CA GLY A 121 5.34 -14.27 -0.38
C GLY A 121 5.41 -13.66 1.03
N LEU A 122 6.05 -12.51 1.21
CA LEU A 122 6.24 -11.88 2.53
C LEU A 122 4.93 -11.53 3.23
N ASP A 123 3.84 -11.37 2.49
CA ASP A 123 2.49 -11.15 3.05
C ASP A 123 1.99 -12.31 3.91
N LYS A 124 2.59 -13.50 3.74
CA LYS A 124 2.30 -14.72 4.51
C LYS A 124 3.45 -15.15 5.41
N VAL A 125 4.51 -14.35 5.52
CA VAL A 125 5.68 -14.64 6.37
C VAL A 125 5.57 -13.88 7.68
N VAL A 126 5.79 -14.59 8.79
CA VAL A 126 5.89 -14.04 10.13
C VAL A 126 7.27 -14.31 10.74
N GLY A 127 7.63 -13.58 11.80
CA GLY A 127 8.90 -13.72 12.50
C GLY A 127 10.07 -12.96 11.88
N LEU A 128 10.06 -12.71 10.56
CA LEU A 128 11.10 -11.95 9.89
C LEU A 128 10.94 -10.44 10.20
N CYS A 129 11.91 -9.86 10.92
CA CYS A 129 11.87 -8.45 11.32
C CYS A 129 12.55 -7.50 10.32
N SER A 130 13.42 -8.02 9.45
CA SER A 130 14.18 -7.21 8.49
C SER A 130 14.42 -7.95 7.18
N ILE A 131 14.38 -7.20 6.08
CA ILE A 131 14.87 -7.66 4.77
C ILE A 131 16.34 -7.24 4.69
N PRO A 132 17.27 -8.18 4.48
CA PRO A 132 18.70 -7.88 4.48
C PRO A 132 19.18 -7.23 3.18
N GLU A 133 20.49 -6.93 3.13
CA GLU A 133 21.12 -6.34 1.97
C GLU A 133 20.99 -7.24 0.74
N ASN A 134 20.65 -6.65 -0.41
CA ASN A 134 20.51 -7.31 -1.71
C ASN A 134 19.53 -8.51 -1.73
N ALA A 135 18.69 -8.72 -0.72
CA ALA A 135 17.88 -9.94 -0.56
C ALA A 135 17.13 -10.37 -1.83
N TYR A 136 16.54 -9.42 -2.55
CA TYR A 136 15.82 -9.63 -3.81
C TYR A 136 16.42 -8.80 -4.96
N ASN A 137 17.71 -8.43 -4.86
CA ASN A 137 18.35 -7.65 -5.90
C ASN A 137 18.28 -8.35 -7.26
N ALA A 138 17.90 -7.62 -8.30
CA ALA A 138 17.79 -8.10 -9.69
C ALA A 138 16.76 -9.25 -9.89
N CYS A 139 15.77 -9.39 -9.01
CA CYS A 139 14.60 -10.23 -9.28
C CYS A 139 13.73 -9.55 -10.34
N SER A 140 14.15 -9.60 -11.60
CA SER A 140 13.56 -8.83 -12.70
C SER A 140 12.12 -9.20 -13.05
N ALA A 141 11.63 -10.36 -12.57
CA ALA A 141 10.26 -10.81 -12.73
C ALA A 141 9.32 -10.36 -11.60
N LEU A 142 9.88 -9.80 -10.51
CA LEU A 142 9.12 -9.45 -9.30
C LEU A 142 8.12 -8.33 -9.58
N THR A 143 6.86 -8.57 -9.25
CA THR A 143 5.74 -7.62 -9.39
C THR A 143 5.10 -7.26 -8.06
N ASP A 144 5.29 -8.09 -7.02
CA ASP A 144 4.71 -7.90 -5.69
C ASP A 144 5.75 -8.16 -4.60
N THR A 145 5.89 -7.21 -3.70
CA THR A 145 6.80 -7.31 -2.54
C THR A 145 6.19 -8.06 -1.36
N GLY A 146 4.87 -8.18 -1.29
CA GLY A 146 4.15 -8.68 -0.12
C GLY A 146 4.21 -7.77 1.12
N LEU A 147 4.91 -6.61 1.04
CA LEU A 147 5.14 -5.75 2.20
C LEU A 147 3.87 -5.07 2.71
N GLY A 148 2.94 -4.74 1.83
CA GLY A 148 1.74 -4.00 2.21
C GLY A 148 0.88 -4.69 3.26
N ARG A 149 0.93 -6.02 3.34
CA ARG A 149 0.18 -6.83 4.31
C ARG A 149 1.06 -7.41 5.43
N ASN A 150 2.39 -7.29 5.31
CA ASN A 150 3.29 -7.80 6.34
C ASN A 150 3.32 -6.87 7.55
N THR A 151 3.20 -7.43 8.75
CA THR A 151 3.17 -6.70 10.02
C THR A 151 4.40 -6.94 10.90
N SER A 152 5.36 -7.74 10.46
CA SER A 152 6.56 -8.10 11.22
C SER A 152 7.79 -7.30 10.79
N ILE A 153 7.89 -6.99 9.48
CA ILE A 153 9.06 -6.32 8.91
C ILE A 153 9.08 -4.85 9.31
N THR A 154 10.20 -4.42 9.89
CA THR A 154 10.42 -3.05 10.33
C THR A 154 11.53 -2.32 9.57
N SER A 155 12.35 -3.07 8.81
CA SER A 155 13.46 -2.47 8.03
C SER A 155 13.71 -3.17 6.70
N ILE A 156 14.14 -2.38 5.71
CA ILE A 156 14.53 -2.83 4.38
C ILE A 156 15.98 -2.45 4.16
N GLY A 157 16.82 -3.45 3.86
CA GLY A 157 18.26 -3.34 3.71
C GLY A 157 18.72 -2.64 2.43
N VAL A 158 20.03 -2.40 2.34
CA VAL A 158 20.67 -1.76 1.19
C VAL A 158 20.38 -2.57 -0.09
N ASN A 159 19.93 -1.90 -1.15
CA ASN A 159 19.63 -2.51 -2.45
C ASN A 159 18.68 -3.72 -2.41
N ALA A 160 17.86 -3.87 -1.37
CA ALA A 160 17.07 -5.09 -1.16
C ALA A 160 16.18 -5.47 -2.35
N PHE A 161 15.55 -4.51 -3.02
CA PHE A 161 14.74 -4.70 -4.23
C PHE A 161 15.32 -3.97 -5.46
N LYS A 162 16.62 -3.69 -5.44
CA LYS A 162 17.27 -2.99 -6.55
C LYS A 162 17.15 -3.79 -7.83
N ASN A 163 16.90 -3.11 -8.97
CA ASN A 163 16.76 -3.70 -10.30
C ASN A 163 15.61 -4.72 -10.44
N CYS A 164 14.61 -4.68 -9.56
CA CYS A 164 13.36 -5.38 -9.76
C CYS A 164 12.53 -4.65 -10.84
N SER A 165 12.93 -4.84 -12.11
CA SER A 165 12.49 -4.00 -13.23
C SER A 165 11.01 -4.16 -13.62
N ARG A 166 10.26 -5.08 -13.02
CA ARG A 166 8.80 -5.20 -13.17
C ARG A 166 8.02 -4.71 -11.94
N LEU A 167 8.72 -4.36 -10.87
CA LEU A 167 8.07 -3.92 -9.64
C LEU A 167 7.49 -2.51 -9.84
N ALA A 168 6.16 -2.41 -9.84
CA ALA A 168 5.43 -1.16 -10.05
C ALA A 168 4.99 -0.48 -8.75
N THR A 169 4.88 -1.22 -7.64
CA THR A 169 4.49 -0.73 -6.32
C THR A 169 5.43 -1.26 -5.25
N THR A 170 5.60 -0.52 -4.15
CA THR A 170 6.48 -0.93 -3.05
C THR A 170 5.79 -1.73 -1.98
N GLY A 171 4.48 -1.53 -1.79
CA GLY A 171 3.73 -1.95 -0.63
C GLY A 171 3.88 -1.02 0.59
N LEU A 172 4.66 0.07 0.48
CA LEU A 172 4.80 1.06 1.56
C LEU A 172 3.50 1.85 1.76
N GLU A 173 2.66 1.90 0.73
CA GLU A 173 1.40 2.62 0.67
C GLU A 173 0.39 2.14 1.72
N SER A 174 0.48 0.88 2.12
CA SER A 174 -0.40 0.26 3.12
C SER A 174 0.35 -0.29 4.34
N ASN A 175 1.69 -0.20 4.35
CA ASN A 175 2.48 -0.71 5.46
C ASN A 175 2.69 0.34 6.56
N THR A 176 2.41 -0.05 7.81
CA THR A 176 2.54 0.81 8.99
C THR A 176 3.61 0.35 9.98
N THR A 177 4.38 -0.68 9.64
CA THR A 177 5.39 -1.26 10.53
C THR A 177 6.83 -0.90 10.14
N ILE A 178 7.07 -0.68 8.84
CA ILE A 178 8.39 -0.31 8.33
C ILE A 178 8.79 1.07 8.86
N LYS A 179 9.97 1.12 9.50
CA LYS A 179 10.56 2.35 10.04
C LYS A 179 11.79 2.77 9.26
N THR A 180 12.58 1.81 8.78
CA THR A 180 13.89 2.06 8.22
C THR A 180 13.98 1.55 6.80
N LEU A 181 14.29 2.45 5.88
CA LEU A 181 14.74 2.15 4.53
C LEU A 181 16.25 2.40 4.46
N ARG A 182 16.96 1.59 3.66
CA ARG A 182 18.39 1.78 3.42
C ARG A 182 18.67 2.16 1.97
N GLU A 183 19.89 2.63 1.71
CA GLU A 183 20.30 3.13 0.40
C GLU A 183 19.91 2.20 -0.74
N GLY A 184 19.34 2.77 -1.81
CA GLY A 184 19.04 2.07 -3.05
C GLY A 184 17.99 0.97 -2.96
N CYS A 185 17.24 0.84 -1.85
CA CYS A 185 16.38 -0.31 -1.58
C CYS A 185 15.35 -0.61 -2.68
N PHE A 186 14.87 0.38 -3.43
CA PHE A 186 13.97 0.23 -4.60
C PHE A 186 14.57 0.85 -5.87
N SER A 187 15.89 1.00 -5.93
CA SER A 187 16.57 1.58 -7.11
C SER A 187 16.37 0.70 -8.35
N GLY A 188 16.11 1.31 -9.51
CA GLY A 188 15.95 0.60 -10.79
C GLY A 188 14.68 -0.24 -10.89
N THR A 189 13.66 0.07 -10.11
CA THR A 189 12.32 -0.51 -10.23
C THR A 189 11.50 0.20 -11.32
N ASN A 190 10.38 -0.41 -11.73
CA ASN A 190 9.49 0.18 -12.75
C ASN A 190 8.33 0.97 -12.13
N MET A 191 8.53 1.53 -10.96
CA MET A 191 7.52 2.38 -10.34
C MET A 191 7.23 3.57 -11.25
N SER A 192 5.97 3.71 -11.63
CA SER A 192 5.47 4.80 -12.47
C SER A 192 4.22 5.37 -11.80
N GLY A 193 4.02 6.68 -11.96
CA GLY A 193 2.91 7.37 -11.30
C GLY A 193 3.28 7.89 -9.92
N GLY A 194 2.68 7.38 -8.85
CA GLY A 194 2.83 7.92 -7.51
C GLY A 194 3.41 6.96 -6.48
N LEU A 195 4.12 7.51 -5.50
CA LEU A 195 4.45 6.86 -4.23
C LEU A 195 3.68 7.57 -3.13
N THR A 196 3.01 6.82 -2.26
CA THR A 196 2.32 7.37 -1.10
C THR A 196 2.89 6.79 0.19
N LEU A 197 3.21 7.65 1.14
CA LEU A 197 3.45 7.27 2.52
C LEU A 197 2.23 7.71 3.35
N PRO A 198 1.47 6.77 3.94
CA PRO A 198 0.24 7.07 4.65
C PRO A 198 0.48 7.81 5.97
N LEU A 199 -0.56 8.38 6.55
CA LEU A 199 -0.53 9.13 7.82
C LEU A 199 0.16 8.37 8.96
N TYR A 200 -0.04 7.06 9.02
CA TYR A 200 0.52 6.20 10.07
C TYR A 200 1.86 5.56 9.69
N SER A 201 2.45 5.96 8.57
CA SER A 201 3.79 5.50 8.20
C SER A 201 4.80 5.89 9.29
N LYS A 202 5.68 4.96 9.63
CA LYS A 202 6.75 5.15 10.62
C LYS A 202 8.10 5.45 9.98
N ILE A 203 8.13 5.67 8.67
CA ILE A 203 9.35 5.97 7.92
C ILE A 203 9.78 7.40 8.24
N GLU A 204 10.96 7.56 8.82
CA GLU A 204 11.53 8.85 9.21
C GLU A 204 12.44 9.44 8.13
N GLU A 205 13.00 8.58 7.27
CA GLU A 205 13.96 8.99 6.22
C GLU A 205 13.73 8.20 4.93
N LEU A 206 13.75 8.91 3.80
CA LEU A 206 13.92 8.35 2.47
C LEU A 206 15.39 8.49 2.08
N PRO A 207 16.17 7.39 2.14
CA PRO A 207 17.63 7.45 2.02
C PRO A 207 18.09 7.70 0.58
N SER A 208 19.39 7.94 0.44
CA SER A 208 20.06 8.10 -0.84
C SER A 208 19.67 6.97 -1.81
N ARG A 209 19.35 7.35 -3.04
CA ARG A 209 19.03 6.46 -4.16
C ARG A 209 17.88 5.49 -3.92
N ALA A 210 17.05 5.68 -2.87
CA ALA A 210 15.98 4.74 -2.55
C ALA A 210 15.12 4.40 -3.77
N PHE A 211 14.78 5.39 -4.58
CA PHE A 211 13.96 5.24 -5.80
C PHE A 211 14.68 5.67 -7.07
N TYR A 212 16.00 5.72 -7.06
CA TYR A 212 16.81 6.12 -8.22
C TYR A 212 16.53 5.21 -9.42
N GLY A 213 16.32 5.79 -10.61
CA GLY A 213 16.02 5.04 -11.83
C GLY A 213 14.59 4.55 -11.95
N SER A 214 13.71 4.87 -11.00
CA SER A 214 12.26 4.69 -11.15
C SER A 214 11.68 5.76 -12.09
N LYS A 215 10.38 5.62 -12.43
CA LYS A 215 9.63 6.57 -13.27
C LYS A 215 8.57 7.32 -12.45
N LEU A 216 8.85 7.57 -11.17
CA LEU A 216 7.93 8.29 -10.29
C LEU A 216 7.73 9.72 -10.77
N GLU A 217 6.48 10.13 -10.91
CA GLU A 217 6.06 11.49 -11.29
C GLU A 217 5.56 12.28 -10.08
N THR A 218 5.00 11.58 -9.11
CA THR A 218 4.46 12.18 -7.89
C THR A 218 4.85 11.39 -6.66
N VAL A 219 5.05 12.08 -5.56
CA VAL A 219 5.25 11.49 -4.24
C VAL A 219 4.39 12.22 -3.25
N TYR A 220 3.57 11.50 -2.50
CA TYR A 220 2.78 12.03 -1.42
C TYR A 220 3.33 11.55 -0.07
N LEU A 221 3.78 12.50 0.75
CA LEU A 221 4.33 12.25 2.09
C LEU A 221 3.28 12.60 3.14
N GLY A 222 2.26 11.77 3.26
CA GLY A 222 1.12 11.96 4.16
C GLY A 222 1.40 11.65 5.64
N CYS A 223 2.67 11.38 5.99
CA CYS A 223 3.07 11.05 7.36
C CYS A 223 2.69 12.16 8.35
N GLY A 224 2.33 11.79 9.57
CA GLY A 224 2.07 12.75 10.66
C GLY A 224 3.32 13.49 11.17
N HIS A 225 4.49 13.27 10.55
CA HIS A 225 5.77 13.90 10.83
C HIS A 225 6.54 14.16 9.52
N ALA A 226 7.46 15.12 9.54
CA ALA A 226 8.28 15.38 8.37
C ALA A 226 9.29 14.24 8.15
N VAL A 227 9.32 13.73 6.91
CA VAL A 227 10.24 12.67 6.48
C VAL A 227 11.49 13.30 5.89
N LEU A 228 12.66 12.89 6.36
CA LEU A 228 13.92 13.37 5.79
C LEU A 228 14.11 12.81 4.37
N ILE A 229 14.50 13.67 3.45
CA ILE A 229 14.73 13.32 2.05
C ILE A 229 16.17 13.67 1.69
N ASN A 230 16.87 12.73 1.08
CA ASN A 230 18.22 12.97 0.56
C ASN A 230 18.14 13.50 -0.89
N SER A 231 19.10 14.34 -1.29
CA SER A 231 19.15 14.93 -2.64
C SER A 231 19.26 13.92 -3.80
N THR A 232 19.55 12.67 -3.51
CA THR A 232 19.66 11.58 -4.50
C THR A 232 18.58 10.52 -4.36
N THR A 233 17.63 10.71 -3.45
CA THR A 233 16.56 9.73 -3.14
C THR A 233 15.75 9.36 -4.37
N PHE A 234 15.35 10.36 -5.13
CA PHE A 234 14.47 10.21 -6.28
C PHE A 234 15.25 10.30 -7.62
N PRO A 235 14.65 9.83 -8.72
CA PRO A 235 15.21 10.07 -10.05
C PRO A 235 15.24 11.57 -10.34
N LYS A 236 16.29 12.02 -11.06
CA LYS A 236 16.39 13.41 -11.54
C LYS A 236 15.42 13.60 -12.72
N GLN A 237 14.15 13.83 -12.43
CA GLN A 237 13.10 14.10 -13.42
C GLN A 237 12.04 15.05 -12.84
N TYR A 238 11.13 15.52 -13.69
CA TYR A 238 10.01 16.35 -13.25
C TYR A 238 9.12 15.53 -12.31
N MET A 239 9.21 15.81 -11.02
CA MET A 239 8.47 15.12 -9.99
C MET A 239 7.81 16.12 -9.05
N THR A 240 6.55 15.89 -8.72
CA THR A 240 5.82 16.67 -7.72
C THR A 240 5.89 15.96 -6.37
N VAL A 241 6.45 16.63 -5.36
CA VAL A 241 6.39 16.15 -3.97
C VAL A 241 5.23 16.86 -3.29
N MET A 242 4.23 16.10 -2.90
CA MET A 242 3.05 16.58 -2.18
C MET A 242 3.17 16.28 -0.70
N VAL A 243 2.77 17.23 0.13
CA VAL A 243 2.78 17.10 1.59
C VAL A 243 1.47 17.64 2.17
N PRO A 244 1.07 17.22 3.39
CA PRO A 244 -0.02 17.85 4.11
C PRO A 244 0.16 19.38 4.20
N ALA A 245 -0.90 20.15 4.05
CA ALA A 245 -0.83 21.62 4.09
C ALA A 245 -0.17 22.13 5.38
N LYS A 246 -0.49 21.51 6.50
CA LYS A 246 0.09 21.80 7.83
C LYS A 246 1.59 21.49 7.94
N MET A 247 2.13 20.68 7.03
CA MET A 247 3.53 20.23 7.07
C MET A 247 4.45 21.02 6.13
N VAL A 248 3.93 21.84 5.24
CA VAL A 248 4.70 22.57 4.21
C VAL A 248 5.90 23.30 4.80
N SER A 249 5.67 24.12 5.84
CA SER A 249 6.75 24.90 6.47
C SER A 249 7.84 24.03 7.11
N GLN A 250 7.49 22.86 7.62
CA GLN A 250 8.46 21.92 8.19
C GLN A 250 9.33 21.30 7.09
N TYR A 251 8.76 20.98 5.95
CA TYR A 251 9.52 20.45 4.81
C TYR A 251 10.40 21.53 4.18
N GLU A 252 9.90 22.76 4.02
CA GLU A 252 10.68 23.87 3.48
C GLU A 252 11.88 24.25 4.38
N SER A 253 11.69 24.29 5.69
CA SER A 253 12.75 24.65 6.65
C SER A 253 13.65 23.48 7.04
N GLY A 254 13.14 22.26 6.99
CA GLY A 254 13.85 21.04 7.41
C GLY A 254 14.77 20.44 6.35
N HIS A 255 14.70 20.90 5.10
CA HIS A 255 15.48 20.35 3.99
C HIS A 255 16.30 21.42 3.30
N PRO A 256 17.58 21.18 2.97
CA PRO A 256 18.38 22.10 2.19
C PRO A 256 17.82 22.24 0.77
N LYS A 257 18.09 23.39 0.16
CA LYS A 257 17.59 23.75 -1.18
C LYS A 257 17.94 22.70 -2.26
N GLU A 258 19.11 22.07 -2.12
CA GLU A 258 19.61 21.04 -3.04
C GLU A 258 18.71 19.81 -3.13
N VAL A 259 17.96 19.50 -2.06
CA VAL A 259 16.96 18.42 -2.08
C VAL A 259 15.88 18.73 -3.10
N TRP A 260 15.33 19.95 -3.05
CA TRP A 260 14.26 20.38 -3.95
C TRP A 260 14.75 20.62 -5.37
N GLU A 261 15.99 21.10 -5.54
CA GLU A 261 16.63 21.21 -6.85
C GLU A 261 16.80 19.83 -7.52
N SER A 262 17.05 18.77 -6.74
CA SER A 262 17.12 17.40 -7.26
C SER A 262 15.74 16.87 -7.73
N CYS A 263 14.67 17.41 -7.17
CA CYS A 263 13.28 17.17 -7.60
C CYS A 263 12.84 18.17 -8.69
N ASN A 264 13.77 18.65 -9.51
CA ASN A 264 13.58 19.62 -10.60
C ASN A 264 13.17 21.03 -10.13
N GLY A 265 13.65 21.45 -8.96
CA GLY A 265 13.38 22.79 -8.41
C GLY A 265 11.98 22.98 -7.85
N SER A 266 11.18 21.92 -7.80
CA SER A 266 9.85 21.96 -7.21
C SER A 266 9.95 21.93 -5.69
N LEU A 267 9.56 23.00 -5.02
CA LEU A 267 9.31 23.00 -3.58
C LEU A 267 8.17 22.03 -3.23
N PRO A 268 8.10 21.55 -1.98
CA PRO A 268 6.98 20.72 -1.54
C PRO A 268 5.67 21.47 -1.76
N VAL A 269 4.72 20.79 -2.36
CA VAL A 269 3.44 21.38 -2.73
C VAL A 269 2.39 20.89 -1.73
N PRO A 270 1.60 21.78 -1.08
CA PRO A 270 0.42 21.34 -0.34
C PRO A 270 -0.48 20.51 -1.25
N VAL A 271 -0.97 19.39 -0.75
CA VAL A 271 -1.79 18.48 -1.56
C VAL A 271 -2.98 19.17 -2.20
N GLY A 272 -3.58 20.16 -1.52
CA GLY A 272 -4.68 20.95 -2.04
C GLY A 272 -4.34 21.80 -3.28
N LYS A 273 -3.09 22.23 -3.48
CA LYS A 273 -2.70 23.00 -4.68
C LYS A 273 -2.78 22.19 -5.97
N VAL A 274 -2.70 20.86 -5.92
CA VAL A 274 -2.87 19.99 -7.08
C VAL A 274 -4.33 19.61 -7.29
N LEU A 275 -5.20 19.91 -6.33
CA LEU A 275 -6.62 19.65 -6.42
C LEU A 275 -7.29 20.65 -7.39
N GLN A 276 -7.92 20.12 -8.46
CA GLN A 276 -8.59 20.95 -9.45
C GLN A 276 -10.05 21.23 -9.13
N LYS A 277 -10.73 20.25 -8.53
CA LYS A 277 -12.16 20.30 -8.27
C LYS A 277 -12.54 19.35 -7.15
N ILE A 278 -13.52 19.77 -6.37
CA ILE A 278 -14.30 18.91 -5.50
C ILE A 278 -15.72 18.76 -6.04
N LYS A 279 -16.37 17.66 -5.76
CA LYS A 279 -17.75 17.40 -6.18
C LYS A 279 -18.45 16.56 -5.11
N ILE A 280 -19.67 16.94 -4.76
CA ILE A 280 -20.58 16.04 -4.05
C ILE A 280 -21.06 15.00 -5.08
N SER A 281 -20.61 13.77 -4.99
CA SER A 281 -20.95 12.69 -5.92
C SER A 281 -22.29 12.04 -5.57
N ARG A 282 -22.60 12.00 -4.28
CA ARG A 282 -23.87 11.55 -3.73
C ARG A 282 -24.31 12.52 -2.64
N ASP A 283 -25.54 13.00 -2.74
CA ASP A 283 -26.17 13.81 -1.71
C ASP A 283 -26.41 12.97 -0.43
N PRO A 284 -26.59 13.62 0.74
CA PRO A 284 -27.03 12.91 1.96
C PRO A 284 -28.27 12.06 1.73
N ASP A 285 -28.41 11.01 2.51
CA ASP A 285 -29.57 10.11 2.44
C ASP A 285 -30.88 10.82 2.77
N LYS A 286 -30.82 11.88 3.56
CA LYS A 286 -31.95 12.71 3.92
C LYS A 286 -31.75 14.14 3.47
N MET A 287 -32.69 14.69 2.70
CA MET A 287 -32.70 16.07 2.22
C MET A 287 -33.98 16.84 2.62
N ALA A 288 -34.94 16.17 3.27
CA ALA A 288 -36.16 16.80 3.73
C ALA A 288 -36.26 16.75 5.26
N TYR A 289 -36.45 17.92 5.90
CA TYR A 289 -36.41 18.11 7.34
C TYR A 289 -37.62 18.89 7.84
N GLN A 290 -38.06 18.57 9.05
CA GLN A 290 -39.01 19.42 9.76
C GLN A 290 -38.28 20.60 10.42
N GLN A 291 -39.00 21.69 10.61
CA GLN A 291 -38.44 22.83 11.33
C GLN A 291 -38.00 22.42 12.74
N GLY A 292 -36.79 22.76 13.13
CA GLY A 292 -36.19 22.37 14.39
C GLY A 292 -35.50 20.99 14.39
N GLU A 293 -35.57 20.24 13.30
CA GLU A 293 -34.91 18.96 13.17
C GLU A 293 -33.42 19.16 12.86
N LYS A 294 -32.58 18.24 13.33
CA LYS A 294 -31.15 18.27 13.06
C LYS A 294 -30.86 17.70 11.66
N ILE A 295 -30.04 18.44 10.91
CA ILE A 295 -29.55 17.99 9.60
C ILE A 295 -28.55 16.87 9.79
N SER A 296 -28.60 15.88 8.92
CA SER A 296 -27.64 14.78 8.83
C SER A 296 -26.99 14.76 7.46
N LEU A 297 -25.66 14.69 7.44
CA LEU A 297 -24.88 14.50 6.22
C LEU A 297 -24.56 13.01 5.94
N GLU A 298 -25.18 12.10 6.68
CA GLU A 298 -25.02 10.66 6.48
C GLU A 298 -25.31 10.26 5.03
N GLY A 299 -24.48 9.39 4.48
CA GLY A 299 -24.58 8.93 3.08
C GLY A 299 -24.01 9.90 2.05
N MET A 300 -23.64 11.14 2.43
CA MET A 300 -22.98 12.06 1.49
C MET A 300 -21.60 11.51 1.06
N SER A 301 -21.31 11.62 -0.23
CA SER A 301 -20.01 11.23 -0.78
C SER A 301 -19.38 12.38 -1.55
N VAL A 302 -18.09 12.56 -1.36
CA VAL A 302 -17.29 13.61 -2.02
C VAL A 302 -16.25 12.96 -2.91
N THR A 303 -16.06 13.51 -4.09
CA THR A 303 -14.97 13.14 -5.00
C THR A 303 -14.05 14.32 -5.22
N PHE A 304 -12.75 14.02 -5.28
CA PHE A 304 -11.68 14.96 -5.53
C PHE A 304 -11.10 14.70 -6.92
N GLN A 305 -10.88 15.74 -7.70
CA GLN A 305 -10.36 15.64 -9.06
C GLN A 305 -8.97 16.27 -9.14
N TYR A 306 -8.01 15.50 -9.63
CA TYR A 306 -6.61 15.87 -9.84
C TYR A 306 -6.26 15.91 -11.33
N PRO A 307 -5.13 16.55 -11.73
CA PRO A 307 -4.74 16.71 -13.14
C PRO A 307 -4.46 15.40 -13.89
N HIS A 308 -4.04 14.34 -13.19
CA HIS A 308 -3.69 13.06 -13.78
C HIS A 308 -4.40 11.91 -13.05
N SER A 309 -5.27 11.22 -13.77
CA SER A 309 -6.19 10.19 -13.25
C SER A 309 -5.59 8.79 -13.13
N THR A 310 -4.27 8.66 -12.97
CA THR A 310 -3.60 7.35 -12.84
C THR A 310 -3.27 6.99 -11.40
N MET A 311 -3.93 7.62 -10.44
CA MET A 311 -3.79 7.27 -9.03
C MET A 311 -4.54 5.99 -8.71
N ASP A 312 -3.88 5.07 -8.03
CA ASP A 312 -4.45 3.84 -7.51
C ASP A 312 -5.59 4.15 -6.52
N SER A 313 -6.60 3.27 -6.43
CA SER A 313 -7.76 3.43 -5.55
C SER A 313 -7.41 3.62 -4.07
N ASP A 314 -6.31 2.99 -3.62
CA ASP A 314 -5.84 3.11 -2.24
C ASP A 314 -5.23 4.49 -1.94
N TYR A 315 -4.59 5.10 -2.93
CA TYR A 315 -4.10 6.47 -2.87
C TYR A 315 -5.24 7.49 -2.74
N GLU A 316 -6.32 7.31 -3.50
CA GLU A 316 -7.50 8.16 -3.37
C GLU A 316 -8.14 8.10 -1.97
N ALA A 317 -8.17 6.92 -1.34
CA ALA A 317 -8.74 6.76 0.00
C ALA A 317 -7.92 7.53 1.07
N LEU A 318 -6.59 7.42 1.02
CA LEU A 318 -5.69 8.09 1.96
C LEU A 318 -5.74 9.62 1.82
N ILE A 319 -5.78 10.11 0.59
CA ILE A 319 -5.89 11.57 0.35
C ILE A 319 -7.27 12.08 0.76
N LYS A 320 -8.33 11.31 0.57
CA LYS A 320 -9.68 11.70 1.02
C LYS A 320 -9.77 11.93 2.53
N GLU A 321 -9.10 11.08 3.33
CA GLU A 321 -9.10 11.23 4.78
C GLU A 321 -8.43 12.55 5.18
N GLU A 322 -7.28 12.88 4.59
CA GLU A 322 -6.59 14.13 4.87
C GLU A 322 -7.34 15.37 4.35
N LEU A 323 -7.80 15.32 3.11
CA LEU A 323 -8.55 16.43 2.52
C LEU A 323 -9.87 16.67 3.26
N GLY A 324 -10.42 15.62 3.88
CA GLY A 324 -11.60 15.70 4.72
C GLY A 324 -11.45 16.66 5.90
N GLU A 325 -10.23 16.79 6.45
CA GLU A 325 -9.94 17.75 7.55
C GLU A 325 -10.18 19.23 7.14
N TYR A 326 -10.11 19.53 5.84
CA TYR A 326 -10.27 20.88 5.28
C TYR A 326 -11.63 21.12 4.63
N LEU A 327 -12.56 20.16 4.76
CA LEU A 327 -13.91 20.28 4.23
C LEU A 327 -14.86 20.85 5.29
N THR A 328 -15.64 21.83 4.88
CA THR A 328 -16.72 22.39 5.70
C THR A 328 -18.01 22.38 4.88
N ALA A 329 -19.05 21.80 5.41
CA ALA A 329 -20.39 21.86 4.81
C ALA A 329 -21.21 22.99 5.42
N THR A 330 -22.09 23.57 4.62
CA THR A 330 -23.08 24.54 5.08
C THR A 330 -24.44 24.17 4.47
N PRO A 331 -25.43 23.79 5.26
CA PRO A 331 -25.35 23.61 6.73
C PRO A 331 -24.45 22.43 7.13
N CYS A 332 -23.91 22.49 8.35
CA CYS A 332 -23.10 21.43 8.94
C CYS A 332 -23.95 20.25 9.42
N ASP A 333 -23.29 19.12 9.62
CA ASP A 333 -23.90 17.97 10.29
C ASP A 333 -24.32 18.35 11.72
N GLY A 334 -25.57 18.09 12.06
CA GLY A 334 -26.14 18.45 13.36
C GLY A 334 -26.70 19.88 13.48
N ASP A 335 -26.56 20.76 12.47
CA ASP A 335 -27.23 22.03 12.42
C ASP A 335 -28.75 21.86 12.46
N VAL A 336 -29.43 22.84 13.04
CA VAL A 336 -30.89 22.79 13.15
C VAL A 336 -31.50 23.39 11.89
N PHE A 337 -32.31 22.60 11.21
CA PHE A 337 -33.04 23.06 10.03
C PHE A 337 -34.02 24.17 10.40
N ASP A 338 -33.93 25.31 9.75
CA ASP A 338 -34.87 26.43 9.82
C ASP A 338 -35.43 26.74 8.41
N GLY A 339 -36.52 27.52 8.39
CA GLY A 339 -37.21 27.82 7.13
C GLY A 339 -36.38 28.64 6.12
N SER A 340 -35.23 29.21 6.51
CA SER A 340 -34.34 29.91 5.60
C SER A 340 -33.51 28.98 4.75
N MET A 341 -33.41 27.71 5.13
CA MET A 341 -32.65 26.65 4.42
C MET A 341 -33.49 25.94 3.35
N ASP A 342 -34.80 26.18 3.32
CA ASP A 342 -35.70 25.55 2.35
C ASP A 342 -35.37 26.04 0.92
N GLY A 343 -35.19 25.09 0.03
CA GLY A 343 -34.80 25.36 -1.35
C GLY A 343 -33.30 25.61 -1.58
N GLU A 344 -32.47 25.62 -0.52
CA GLU A 344 -31.03 25.86 -0.64
C GLU A 344 -30.25 24.54 -0.79
N PRO A 345 -29.20 24.52 -1.61
CA PRO A 345 -28.33 23.35 -1.71
C PRO A 345 -27.37 23.29 -0.50
N ILE A 346 -26.88 22.11 -0.19
CA ILE A 346 -25.74 21.98 0.73
C ILE A 346 -24.51 22.47 -0.01
N GLN A 347 -23.83 23.46 0.53
CA GLN A 347 -22.55 23.94 0.05
C GLN A 347 -21.42 23.20 0.76
N LEU A 348 -20.45 22.69 0.00
CA LEU A 348 -19.23 22.11 0.51
C LEU A 348 -18.06 23.00 0.13
N VAL A 349 -17.27 23.42 1.10
CA VAL A 349 -16.07 24.25 0.91
C VAL A 349 -14.86 23.42 1.34
N TYR A 350 -13.89 23.31 0.46
CA TYR A 350 -12.55 22.89 0.79
C TYR A 350 -11.67 24.12 0.93
N ASP A 351 -10.97 24.27 2.05
CA ASP A 351 -10.06 25.39 2.28
C ASP A 351 -8.89 24.94 3.18
N ASP A 352 -7.71 24.75 2.60
CA ASP A 352 -6.48 24.38 3.29
C ASP A 352 -5.53 25.56 3.55
N GLY A 353 -6.01 26.79 3.31
CA GLY A 353 -5.23 28.02 3.38
C GLY A 353 -4.39 28.32 2.11
N TYR A 354 -4.29 27.40 1.17
CA TYR A 354 -3.59 27.55 -0.11
C TYR A 354 -4.54 27.47 -1.29
N THR A 355 -5.57 26.66 -1.19
CA THR A 355 -6.56 26.42 -2.25
C THR A 355 -7.94 26.40 -1.65
N ARG A 356 -8.87 27.15 -2.26
CA ARG A 356 -10.28 27.17 -1.87
C ARG A 356 -11.15 26.72 -3.04
N LEU A 357 -11.89 25.64 -2.84
CA LEU A 357 -12.81 25.06 -3.82
C LEU A 357 -14.20 24.93 -3.21
N VAL A 358 -15.23 25.03 -4.05
CA VAL A 358 -16.62 24.96 -3.62
C VAL A 358 -17.37 23.94 -4.49
N ALA A 359 -18.21 23.14 -3.86
CA ALA A 359 -19.17 22.27 -4.53
C ALA A 359 -20.55 22.40 -3.88
N TYR A 360 -21.57 22.00 -4.61
CA TYR A 360 -22.95 22.01 -4.15
C TYR A 360 -23.57 20.64 -4.32
N SER A 361 -24.52 20.31 -3.43
CA SER A 361 -25.39 19.13 -3.60
C SER A 361 -26.19 19.25 -4.91
N LYS A 362 -26.63 18.11 -5.44
CA LYS A 362 -27.50 18.09 -6.63
C LYS A 362 -28.92 18.45 -6.30
N GLY A 363 -29.39 17.99 -5.14
CA GLY A 363 -30.68 18.33 -4.57
C GLY A 363 -30.57 19.51 -3.61
N ASN A 364 -31.69 20.18 -3.35
CA ASN A 364 -31.82 21.21 -2.35
C ASN A 364 -32.45 20.64 -1.08
N LEU A 365 -32.15 21.24 0.06
CA LEU A 365 -32.86 20.96 1.30
C LEU A 365 -34.34 21.34 1.14
N GLN A 366 -35.21 20.53 1.71
CA GLN A 366 -36.66 20.78 1.62
C GLN A 366 -37.29 20.73 2.99
N GLN A 367 -38.22 21.63 3.20
CA GLN A 367 -39.08 21.52 4.35
C GLN A 367 -40.04 20.34 4.19
N ALA A 368 -39.91 19.35 5.07
CA ALA A 368 -40.81 18.21 5.06
C ALA A 368 -42.23 18.65 5.44
N ALA A 369 -43.22 18.17 4.70
CA ALA A 369 -44.60 18.39 5.06
C ALA A 369 -44.88 17.82 6.46
N TYR A 370 -45.55 18.56 7.31
CA TYR A 370 -45.90 18.08 8.63
C TYR A 370 -46.81 16.86 8.53
N GLU A 371 -46.37 15.72 9.02
CA GLU A 371 -47.26 14.54 9.17
C GLU A 371 -48.26 14.74 10.32
N TYR A 372 -49.30 15.46 10.06
CA TYR A 372 -50.45 15.50 10.97
C TYR A 372 -51.19 14.17 11.11
N ALA A 373 -50.88 13.21 10.24
CA ALA A 373 -51.60 11.93 10.13
C ALA A 373 -51.39 10.97 11.30
N LYS A 374 -50.41 11.16 12.18
CA LYS A 374 -50.20 10.27 13.35
C LYS A 374 -50.94 10.64 14.60
N LEU A 375 -51.52 11.86 14.69
CA LEU A 375 -52.14 12.35 15.90
C LEU A 375 -53.66 12.33 15.89
N MET A 376 -54.31 12.06 14.73
CA MET A 376 -55.78 11.98 14.63
C MET A 376 -56.21 10.87 13.67
N PRO A 377 -56.82 9.79 14.15
CA PRO A 377 -57.12 8.64 13.36
C PRO A 377 -58.21 8.78 12.28
N ASN A 378 -58.78 9.96 12.07
CA ASN A 378 -59.90 10.17 11.15
C ASN A 378 -59.84 11.46 10.32
N TYR A 379 -58.65 12.05 10.08
CA TYR A 379 -58.54 13.20 9.19
C TYR A 379 -57.80 12.88 7.91
N TYR A 380 -58.33 13.28 6.77
CA TYR A 380 -57.74 13.16 5.46
C TYR A 380 -56.55 14.15 5.33
N LEU A 381 -55.41 13.67 4.76
CA LEU A 381 -54.28 14.51 4.40
C LEU A 381 -54.68 15.38 3.20
N TYR A 382 -54.57 16.68 3.34
CA TYR A 382 -54.70 17.61 2.23
C TYR A 382 -53.29 18.06 1.79
N PRO A 383 -52.93 17.89 0.47
CA PRO A 383 -51.66 18.41 -0.03
C PRO A 383 -51.64 19.93 0.00
N CYS A 384 -50.49 20.52 0.37
CA CYS A 384 -50.22 21.95 0.22
C CYS A 384 -49.68 22.22 -1.18
N ASP A 385 -50.03 23.37 -1.76
CA ASP A 385 -49.39 23.88 -2.96
C ASP A 385 -47.95 24.35 -2.68
N ALA A 386 -47.21 24.72 -3.72
CA ALA A 386 -45.83 25.17 -3.63
C ALA A 386 -45.62 26.46 -2.81
N ASN A 387 -46.72 27.12 -2.33
CA ASN A 387 -46.72 28.30 -1.50
C ASN A 387 -47.18 28.01 -0.08
N GLY A 388 -47.37 26.72 0.29
CA GLY A 388 -47.80 26.33 1.63
C GLY A 388 -49.30 26.49 1.89
N ASN A 389 -50.12 26.69 0.86
CA ASN A 389 -51.56 26.78 1.01
C ASN A 389 -52.18 25.39 0.92
N LEU A 390 -53.08 25.06 1.86
CA LEU A 390 -53.86 23.82 1.86
C LEU A 390 -54.84 23.85 0.68
N THR A 391 -54.72 22.88 -0.21
CA THR A 391 -55.72 22.61 -1.26
C THR A 391 -56.76 21.61 -0.71
N VAL A 392 -57.92 22.09 -0.42
CA VAL A 392 -59.04 21.28 0.06
C VAL A 392 -59.97 21.03 -1.11
N GLU A 393 -60.01 19.82 -1.64
CA GLU A 393 -61.14 19.37 -2.45
C GLU A 393 -62.22 18.85 -1.50
N ILE A 394 -63.31 19.62 -1.43
CA ILE A 394 -64.53 19.18 -0.69
C ILE A 394 -65.32 18.34 -1.66
N ASP A 395 -65.38 17.03 -1.45
CA ASP A 395 -66.30 16.16 -2.16
C ASP A 395 -67.65 16.29 -1.52
N GLU A 396 -68.56 16.97 -2.21
CA GLU A 396 -69.98 17.12 -1.80
C GLU A 396 -70.75 15.83 -2.22
N ASN A 397 -70.59 14.72 -1.45
CA ASN A 397 -71.53 13.61 -1.51
C ASN A 397 -71.90 13.15 -0.10
#